data_266dfb09efec7daf07986018aeec4fdb
#
_entry.id   266dfb09efec7daf07986018aeec4fdb
#
_cell.length_a   1.000
_cell.length_b   1.000
_cell.length_c   1.000
_cell.angle_alpha   90.00
_cell.angle_beta   90.00
_cell.angle_gamma   90.00
#
_symmetry.space_group_name_H-M   'P 1'
#
loop_
_entity.id
_entity.type
_entity.pdbx_description
1 polymer ?
#
loop_
_entity_poly.entity_id
_entity_poly.type
_entity_poly.pdbx_seq_one_letter_code
_entity_poly.pdbx_strand_id
1 'polypeptide(L)'
;DFSDISKVFGGDGMEGMAMGRDGSTGEIRMGHDFICVSLVGADYPEALPVYVKLGRGRKGHDELIAEAIKAVMGRTGGRGWIVEDRGMDGAQHLWTLKRDERKAVVRVNKMDRDVFGDGLHVDVSLQSAKFFDAMLHVHTGDRRVKIRCKPGVVQYCKDPRSKDAVTEDVGVLVVESRFDEKSIYLYVVCPDWVLESPAQMAIYAERAAQAYCDRWQIETSFFVMKQEFALEKARVRTFRRLENIFSLCVLAYVYATQ
;
A
#
# COMPACT_ATOMS: atom_id res chain seq x y z
N ASP A 1 -3.65 -2.69 -2.68
CA ASP A 1 -4.31 -2.66 -1.37
C ASP A 1 -5.06 -3.95 -1.09
N PHE A 2 -5.20 -4.26 0.20
CA PHE A 2 -6.09 -5.30 0.69
C PHE A 2 -7.42 -4.70 1.12
N SER A 3 -8.49 -5.46 0.91
CA SER A 3 -9.78 -5.19 1.49
C SER A 3 -10.47 -6.51 1.83
N ASP A 4 -11.56 -6.44 2.57
CA ASP A 4 -12.34 -7.59 2.96
C ASP A 4 -13.75 -7.55 2.36
N ILE A 5 -14.35 -8.71 2.20
CA ILE A 5 -15.77 -8.87 1.89
C ILE A 5 -16.41 -9.47 3.13
N SER A 6 -16.88 -8.61 4.02
CA SER A 6 -17.55 -9.03 5.24
C SER A 6 -18.87 -9.72 4.95
N LYS A 7 -19.14 -10.85 5.62
CA LYS A 7 -20.36 -11.64 5.46
C LYS A 7 -21.17 -11.64 6.76
N VAL A 8 -22.12 -10.74 6.85
CA VAL A 8 -23.00 -10.59 8.04
C VAL A 8 -23.83 -11.86 8.32
N PHE A 9 -24.10 -12.66 7.29
CA PHE A 9 -24.92 -13.88 7.37
C PHE A 9 -24.11 -15.16 7.15
N GLY A 10 -22.80 -15.09 7.21
CA GLY A 10 -21.91 -16.24 7.03
C GLY A 10 -21.90 -17.09 8.28
N GLY A 11 -22.81 -18.08 8.39
CA GLY A 11 -22.62 -19.19 9.28
C GLY A 11 -21.55 -20.16 8.74
N ASP A 12 -21.23 -21.22 9.50
CA ASP A 12 -20.14 -22.18 9.29
C ASP A 12 -20.08 -22.92 7.94
N GLY A 13 -20.79 -22.45 6.92
CA GLY A 13 -20.97 -23.15 5.65
C GLY A 13 -20.38 -22.48 4.39
N MET A 14 -19.64 -21.37 4.51
CA MET A 14 -19.01 -20.74 3.34
C MET A 14 -17.53 -21.12 3.23
N GLU A 15 -17.15 -21.66 2.08
CA GLU A 15 -15.78 -22.09 1.79
C GLU A 15 -14.81 -20.91 1.79
N GLY A 16 -13.68 -21.02 2.49
CA GLY A 16 -12.56 -20.08 2.42
C GLY A 16 -12.69 -18.80 3.25
N MET A 17 -13.72 -18.70 4.11
CA MET A 17 -13.83 -17.58 5.05
C MET A 17 -12.79 -17.65 6.15
N ALA A 18 -12.37 -16.49 6.64
CA ALA A 18 -11.56 -16.34 7.84
C ALA A 18 -12.07 -15.18 8.70
N MET A 19 -11.72 -15.23 9.98
CA MET A 19 -11.93 -14.09 10.87
C MET A 19 -10.98 -12.98 10.47
N GLY A 20 -11.53 -11.82 10.16
CA GLY A 20 -10.81 -10.62 9.80
C GLY A 20 -11.29 -9.42 10.61
N ARG A 21 -10.48 -8.37 10.67
CA ARG A 21 -10.90 -7.09 11.24
C ARG A 21 -11.46 -6.24 10.11
N ASP A 22 -12.72 -5.87 10.22
CA ASP A 22 -13.36 -4.89 9.34
C ASP A 22 -12.63 -3.55 9.49
N GLY A 23 -12.03 -3.07 8.40
CA GLY A 23 -11.25 -1.82 8.40
C GLY A 23 -12.09 -0.57 8.69
N SER A 24 -13.40 -0.61 8.42
CA SER A 24 -14.32 0.51 8.60
C SER A 24 -14.88 0.60 10.01
N THR A 25 -15.25 -0.53 10.61
CA THR A 25 -15.87 -0.59 11.95
C THR A 25 -14.89 -1.00 13.05
N GLY A 26 -13.76 -1.63 12.68
CA GLY A 26 -12.81 -2.21 13.63
C GLY A 26 -13.27 -3.50 14.27
N GLU A 27 -14.45 -4.01 13.93
CA GLU A 27 -15.01 -5.25 14.47
C GLU A 27 -14.37 -6.48 13.83
N ILE A 28 -14.33 -7.58 14.60
CA ILE A 28 -13.89 -8.88 14.05
C ILE A 28 -15.09 -9.54 13.40
N ARG A 29 -15.00 -9.82 12.10
CA ARG A 29 -16.06 -10.45 11.31
C ARG A 29 -15.52 -11.60 10.47
N MET A 30 -16.40 -12.53 10.15
CA MET A 30 -16.10 -13.56 9.14
C MET A 30 -16.21 -12.97 7.74
N GLY A 31 -15.23 -13.26 6.89
CA GLY A 31 -15.22 -12.74 5.52
C GLY A 31 -14.14 -13.35 4.64
N HIS A 32 -14.00 -12.80 3.47
CA HIS A 32 -12.94 -13.10 2.53
C HIS A 32 -12.07 -11.86 2.34
N ASP A 33 -10.77 -12.00 2.48
CA ASP A 33 -9.84 -10.97 2.10
C ASP A 33 -9.63 -11.01 0.57
N PHE A 34 -9.34 -9.86 -0.02
CA PHE A 34 -8.89 -9.80 -1.40
C PHE A 34 -7.79 -8.78 -1.58
N ILE A 35 -6.93 -9.05 -2.54
CA ILE A 35 -5.94 -8.08 -3.03
C ILE A 35 -6.41 -7.46 -4.33
N CYS A 36 -6.29 -6.16 -4.43
CA CYS A 36 -6.51 -5.41 -5.66
C CYS A 36 -5.32 -4.52 -5.93
N VAL A 37 -4.81 -4.59 -7.17
CA VAL A 37 -3.84 -3.62 -7.68
C VAL A 37 -4.54 -2.82 -8.75
N SER A 38 -4.53 -1.50 -8.58
CA SER A 38 -5.12 -0.56 -9.54
C SER A 38 -4.06 0.39 -10.08
N LEU A 39 -4.22 0.79 -11.32
CA LEU A 39 -3.52 1.96 -11.85
C LEU A 39 -4.24 3.21 -11.36
N VAL A 40 -3.47 4.14 -10.82
CA VAL A 40 -3.95 5.43 -10.33
C VAL A 40 -3.02 6.53 -10.84
N GLY A 41 -3.51 7.75 -10.94
CA GLY A 41 -2.71 8.90 -11.37
C GLY A 41 -3.52 9.87 -12.23
N ALA A 42 -2.88 10.95 -12.67
CA ALA A 42 -3.54 12.04 -13.40
C ALA A 42 -4.18 11.61 -14.74
N ASP A 43 -3.67 10.56 -15.37
CA ASP A 43 -4.20 10.03 -16.64
C ASP A 43 -5.46 9.18 -16.47
N TYR A 44 -5.82 8.84 -15.22
CA TYR A 44 -6.97 8.01 -14.90
C TYR A 44 -7.91 8.77 -13.96
N PRO A 45 -9.15 9.08 -14.39
CA PRO A 45 -10.11 9.79 -13.54
C PRO A 45 -10.52 8.95 -12.32
N GLU A 46 -10.46 7.63 -12.47
CA GLU A 46 -10.78 6.65 -11.44
C GLU A 46 -9.68 5.57 -11.36
N ALA A 47 -9.58 4.89 -10.21
CA ALA A 47 -8.67 3.77 -10.07
C ALA A 47 -9.06 2.64 -11.03
N LEU A 48 -8.15 2.23 -11.91
CA LEU A 48 -8.36 1.13 -12.84
C LEU A 48 -7.80 -0.18 -12.28
N PRO A 49 -8.63 -1.12 -11.81
CA PRO A 49 -8.19 -2.42 -11.35
C PRO A 49 -7.53 -3.22 -12.48
N VAL A 50 -6.26 -3.62 -12.28
CA VAL A 50 -5.47 -4.39 -13.26
C VAL A 50 -5.10 -5.79 -12.77
N TYR A 51 -5.24 -6.02 -11.47
CA TYR A 51 -5.08 -7.33 -10.85
C TYR A 51 -5.99 -7.41 -9.62
N VAL A 52 -6.76 -8.49 -9.55
CA VAL A 52 -7.60 -8.78 -8.38
C VAL A 52 -7.54 -10.26 -8.07
N LYS A 53 -7.50 -10.61 -6.80
CA LYS A 53 -7.53 -12.00 -6.36
C LYS A 53 -8.15 -12.12 -4.98
N LEU A 54 -9.05 -13.10 -4.80
CA LEU A 54 -9.58 -13.46 -3.49
C LEU A 54 -8.55 -14.29 -2.71
N GLY A 55 -8.39 -13.99 -1.44
CA GLY A 55 -7.62 -14.77 -0.50
C GLY A 55 -8.45 -15.88 0.14
N ARG A 56 -7.84 -17.02 0.42
CA ARG A 56 -8.43 -18.12 1.22
C ARG A 56 -7.96 -18.01 2.66
N GLY A 57 -8.51 -17.05 3.41
CA GLY A 57 -8.07 -16.76 4.77
C GLY A 57 -6.76 -15.94 4.82
N ARG A 58 -6.31 -15.60 6.03
CA ARG A 58 -5.11 -14.76 6.24
C ARG A 58 -3.77 -15.44 5.91
N LYS A 59 -3.76 -16.75 5.69
CA LYS A 59 -2.54 -17.46 5.32
C LYS A 59 -2.16 -17.11 3.88
N GLY A 60 -0.93 -16.62 3.70
CA GLY A 60 -0.39 -16.33 2.37
C GLY A 60 -0.59 -14.89 1.87
N HIS A 61 -0.87 -13.92 2.76
CA HIS A 61 -0.92 -12.50 2.35
C HIS A 61 0.37 -12.06 1.66
N ASP A 62 1.53 -12.40 2.22
CA ASP A 62 2.82 -12.04 1.62
C ASP A 62 3.01 -12.70 0.25
N GLU A 63 2.54 -13.94 0.09
CA GLU A 63 2.58 -14.65 -1.20
C GLU A 63 1.64 -13.99 -2.22
N LEU A 64 0.43 -13.59 -1.81
CA LEU A 64 -0.52 -12.87 -2.67
C LEU A 64 0.03 -11.52 -3.11
N ILE A 65 0.68 -10.78 -2.22
CA ILE A 65 1.34 -9.51 -2.53
C ILE A 65 2.45 -9.74 -3.56
N ALA A 66 3.35 -10.68 -3.31
CA ALA A 66 4.46 -10.99 -4.21
C ALA A 66 3.96 -11.43 -5.60
N GLU A 67 2.91 -12.26 -5.65
CA GLU A 67 2.27 -12.67 -6.89
C GLU A 67 1.67 -11.48 -7.65
N ALA A 68 0.92 -10.62 -6.95
CA ALA A 68 0.27 -9.45 -7.52
C ALA A 68 1.31 -8.47 -8.10
N ILE A 69 2.35 -8.15 -7.33
CA ILE A 69 3.45 -7.28 -7.78
C ILE A 69 4.12 -7.89 -9.02
N LYS A 70 4.47 -9.17 -8.97
CA LYS A 70 5.10 -9.87 -10.11
C LYS A 70 4.24 -9.82 -11.36
N ALA A 71 2.94 -10.09 -11.22
CA ALA A 71 2.00 -10.11 -12.34
C ALA A 71 1.85 -8.72 -12.99
N VAL A 72 1.69 -7.68 -12.19
CA VAL A 72 1.50 -6.31 -12.68
C VAL A 72 2.81 -5.75 -13.24
N MET A 73 3.92 -5.87 -12.51
CA MET A 73 5.21 -5.37 -12.97
C MET A 73 5.72 -6.10 -14.22
N GLY A 74 5.41 -7.38 -14.37
CA GLY A 74 5.70 -8.12 -15.61
C GLY A 74 4.95 -7.55 -16.82
N ARG A 75 3.70 -7.12 -16.65
CA ARG A 75 2.88 -6.53 -17.73
C ARG A 75 3.22 -5.08 -18.04
N THR A 76 3.63 -4.31 -17.02
CA THR A 76 4.02 -2.90 -17.19
C THR A 76 5.49 -2.71 -17.59
N GLY A 77 6.25 -3.79 -17.73
CA GLY A 77 7.70 -3.73 -17.96
C GLY A 77 8.46 -3.06 -16.80
N GLY A 78 7.98 -3.22 -15.58
CA GLY A 78 8.58 -2.63 -14.37
C GLY A 78 8.36 -1.12 -14.23
N ARG A 79 7.53 -0.52 -15.07
CA ARG A 79 7.21 0.92 -15.03
C ARG A 79 6.20 1.23 -13.92
N GLY A 80 6.30 2.45 -13.38
CA GLY A 80 5.40 2.95 -12.34
C GLY A 80 6.01 2.87 -10.94
N TRP A 81 5.24 3.33 -9.98
CA TRP A 81 5.54 3.25 -8.55
C TRP A 81 4.53 2.31 -7.89
N ILE A 82 5.01 1.48 -6.98
CA ILE A 82 4.16 0.68 -6.11
C ILE A 82 3.79 1.56 -4.93
N VAL A 83 2.50 1.72 -4.65
CA VAL A 83 2.01 2.55 -3.54
C VAL A 83 1.20 1.69 -2.61
N GLU A 84 1.57 1.66 -1.34
CA GLU A 84 1.01 0.75 -0.34
C GLU A 84 0.65 1.48 0.95
N ASP A 85 -0.36 0.98 1.64
CA ASP A 85 -0.75 1.51 2.94
C ASP A 85 0.15 0.95 4.07
N ARG A 86 -0.05 1.48 5.27
CA ARG A 86 0.72 1.21 6.51
C ARG A 86 0.80 -0.27 6.92
N GLY A 87 -0.02 -1.14 6.37
CA GLY A 87 0.08 -2.58 6.62
C GLY A 87 1.32 -3.25 6.01
N MET A 88 2.01 -2.56 5.09
CA MET A 88 3.12 -3.09 4.28
C MET A 88 4.50 -2.59 4.71
N ASP A 89 4.64 -1.91 5.83
CA ASP A 89 5.93 -1.34 6.28
C ASP A 89 6.89 -2.36 6.94
N GLY A 90 6.69 -3.66 6.67
CA GLY A 90 7.58 -4.73 7.15
C GLY A 90 8.98 -4.65 6.54
N ALA A 91 10.04 -4.84 7.36
CA ALA A 91 11.42 -4.79 6.88
C ALA A 91 11.72 -5.78 5.75
N GLN A 92 11.19 -7.02 5.86
CA GLN A 92 11.30 -8.04 4.80
C GLN A 92 10.68 -7.58 3.49
N HIS A 93 9.53 -6.92 3.55
CA HIS A 93 8.83 -6.43 2.37
C HIS A 93 9.62 -5.30 1.70
N LEU A 94 10.07 -4.30 2.47
CA LEU A 94 10.92 -3.22 1.98
C LEU A 94 12.22 -3.75 1.37
N TRP A 95 12.85 -4.75 1.99
CA TRP A 95 14.03 -5.43 1.45
C TRP A 95 13.73 -6.09 0.11
N THR A 96 12.60 -6.80 -0.01
CA THR A 96 12.18 -7.46 -1.26
C THR A 96 12.00 -6.44 -2.38
N LEU A 97 11.31 -5.32 -2.10
CA LEU A 97 11.12 -4.24 -3.07
C LEU A 97 12.46 -3.64 -3.52
N LYS A 98 13.38 -3.43 -2.58
CA LYS A 98 14.73 -2.88 -2.88
C LYS A 98 15.55 -3.85 -3.71
N ARG A 99 15.63 -5.13 -3.31
CA ARG A 99 16.34 -6.19 -4.03
C ARG A 99 15.83 -6.34 -5.47
N ASP A 100 14.54 -6.23 -5.68
CA ASP A 100 13.91 -6.36 -6.99
C ASP A 100 13.90 -5.02 -7.77
N GLU A 101 14.65 -4.03 -7.29
CA GLU A 101 14.83 -2.69 -7.90
C GLU A 101 13.48 -1.96 -8.15
N ARG A 102 12.52 -2.16 -7.26
CA ARG A 102 11.21 -1.53 -7.37
C ARG A 102 11.22 -0.13 -6.76
N LYS A 103 10.53 0.79 -7.43
CA LYS A 103 10.20 2.09 -6.84
C LYS A 103 8.91 1.93 -6.07
N ALA A 104 8.94 2.21 -4.77
CA ALA A 104 7.77 2.03 -3.95
C ALA A 104 7.61 3.14 -2.92
N VAL A 105 6.36 3.39 -2.55
CA VAL A 105 5.95 4.29 -1.47
C VAL A 105 5.11 3.49 -0.50
N VAL A 106 5.57 3.38 0.72
CA VAL A 106 4.90 2.62 1.78
C VAL A 106 4.63 3.53 2.95
N ARG A 107 3.39 3.60 3.42
CA ARG A 107 3.07 4.40 4.59
C ARG A 107 3.66 3.78 5.86
N VAL A 108 4.33 4.61 6.65
CA VAL A 108 4.93 4.19 7.92
C VAL A 108 3.84 3.91 8.96
N ASN A 109 3.91 2.76 9.58
CA ASN A 109 3.07 2.34 10.70
C ASN A 109 3.88 2.27 12.01
N LYS A 110 5.12 1.76 11.92
CA LYS A 110 6.02 1.60 13.06
C LYS A 110 6.89 2.84 13.22
N MET A 111 6.36 3.84 13.92
CA MET A 111 7.05 5.10 14.17
C MET A 111 8.24 4.97 15.13
N ASP A 112 8.27 3.91 15.94
CA ASP A 112 9.32 3.56 16.90
C ASP A 112 10.52 2.84 16.26
N ARG A 113 10.48 2.59 14.94
CA ARG A 113 11.61 1.99 14.23
C ARG A 113 12.77 2.99 14.14
N ASP A 114 13.93 2.61 14.64
CA ASP A 114 15.17 3.39 14.49
C ASP A 114 15.70 3.28 13.06
N VAL A 115 15.30 4.20 12.19
CA VAL A 115 15.73 4.25 10.79
C VAL A 115 16.89 5.22 10.54
N PHE A 116 17.30 5.96 11.55
CA PHE A 116 18.37 6.95 11.45
C PHE A 116 19.59 6.63 12.33
N GLY A 117 19.52 5.57 13.13
CA GLY A 117 20.60 5.17 14.04
C GLY A 117 20.77 6.10 15.23
N ASP A 118 19.76 6.90 15.55
CA ASP A 118 19.77 7.87 16.65
C ASP A 118 18.92 7.44 17.86
N GLY A 119 18.27 6.27 17.76
CA GLY A 119 17.42 5.69 18.80
C GLY A 119 16.10 6.44 19.03
N LEU A 120 15.72 7.34 18.11
CA LEU A 120 14.54 8.16 18.24
C LEU A 120 13.40 7.68 17.32
N HIS A 121 12.20 8.14 17.59
CA HIS A 121 11.05 7.94 16.70
C HIS A 121 11.25 8.67 15.38
N VAL A 122 10.66 8.13 14.30
CA VAL A 122 10.79 8.65 12.93
C VAL A 122 10.43 10.13 12.83
N ASP A 123 9.36 10.56 13.47
CA ASP A 123 8.89 11.95 13.47
C ASP A 123 9.85 12.90 14.19
N VAL A 124 10.48 12.44 15.27
CA VAL A 124 11.47 13.22 16.03
C VAL A 124 12.74 13.38 15.23
N SER A 125 13.28 12.31 14.68
CA SER A 125 14.52 12.34 13.90
C SER A 125 14.40 13.17 12.61
N LEU A 126 13.20 13.22 12.00
CA LEU A 126 12.93 14.07 10.85
C LEU A 126 12.90 15.57 11.18
N GLN A 127 12.83 15.99 12.45
CA GLN A 127 12.81 17.41 12.83
C GLN A 127 14.10 18.14 12.42
N SER A 128 15.20 17.42 12.25
CA SER A 128 16.46 17.98 11.74
C SER A 128 16.41 18.37 10.26
N ALA A 129 15.46 17.83 9.48
CA ALA A 129 15.28 18.14 8.06
C ALA A 129 14.41 19.39 7.86
N LYS A 130 14.79 20.21 6.88
CA LYS A 130 14.05 21.44 6.53
C LYS A 130 12.84 21.11 5.65
N PHE A 131 11.73 21.78 5.90
CA PHE A 131 10.58 21.75 5.03
C PHE A 131 10.81 22.56 3.76
N PHE A 132 10.24 22.08 2.66
CA PHE A 132 10.02 22.82 1.41
C PHE A 132 8.54 22.76 1.04
N ASP A 133 8.07 23.74 0.25
CA ASP A 133 6.70 23.78 -0.22
C ASP A 133 6.57 22.98 -1.51
N ALA A 134 5.48 22.24 -1.66
CA ALA A 134 5.09 21.55 -2.87
C ALA A 134 3.60 21.77 -3.17
N MET A 135 3.21 21.60 -4.43
CA MET A 135 1.81 21.58 -4.84
C MET A 135 1.44 20.16 -5.21
N LEU A 136 0.49 19.58 -4.47
CA LEU A 136 -0.02 18.24 -4.76
C LEU A 136 -1.46 18.33 -5.26
N HIS A 137 -1.74 17.54 -6.28
CA HIS A 137 -3.10 17.36 -6.76
C HIS A 137 -3.82 16.33 -5.88
N VAL A 138 -4.92 16.74 -5.27
CA VAL A 138 -5.79 15.85 -4.49
C VAL A 138 -7.19 15.89 -5.08
N HIS A 139 -8.04 14.92 -4.74
CA HIS A 139 -9.41 14.82 -5.28
C HIS A 139 -10.22 16.12 -5.22
N THR A 140 -9.93 16.98 -4.25
CA THR A 140 -10.62 18.30 -4.07
C THR A 140 -9.89 19.46 -4.73
N GLY A 141 -8.89 19.23 -5.58
CA GLY A 141 -8.08 20.24 -6.26
C GLY A 141 -6.65 20.34 -5.74
N ASP A 142 -5.90 21.32 -6.25
CA ASP A 142 -4.51 21.52 -5.87
C ASP A 142 -4.37 22.03 -4.43
N ARG A 143 -3.46 21.43 -3.67
CA ARG A 143 -3.14 21.84 -2.30
C ARG A 143 -1.66 22.09 -2.14
N ARG A 144 -1.35 23.21 -1.49
CA ARG A 144 0.01 23.46 -1.00
C ARG A 144 0.26 22.61 0.23
N VAL A 145 1.35 21.85 0.22
CA VAL A 145 1.79 21.02 1.33
C VAL A 145 3.22 21.32 1.68
N LYS A 146 3.60 21.04 2.93
CA LYS A 146 4.99 21.12 3.37
C LYS A 146 5.56 19.72 3.41
N ILE A 147 6.69 19.52 2.74
CA ILE A 147 7.39 18.25 2.66
C ILE A 147 8.77 18.41 3.27
N ARG A 148 9.20 17.42 4.04
CA ARG A 148 10.61 17.24 4.42
C ARG A 148 11.00 15.78 4.24
N CYS A 149 12.27 15.55 4.00
CA CYS A 149 12.78 14.21 3.80
C CYS A 149 14.22 14.07 4.29
N LYS A 150 14.59 12.82 4.61
CA LYS A 150 15.93 12.45 5.06
C LYS A 150 16.20 11.00 4.65
N PRO A 151 17.43 10.66 4.21
CA PRO A 151 17.79 9.27 3.97
C PRO A 151 17.84 8.53 5.30
N GLY A 152 17.39 7.29 5.29
CA GLY A 152 17.40 6.40 6.45
C GLY A 152 17.68 4.96 6.04
N VAL A 153 17.83 4.08 7.00
CA VAL A 153 18.11 2.66 6.80
C VAL A 153 17.13 1.83 7.61
N VAL A 154 16.47 0.90 6.96
CA VAL A 154 15.66 -0.14 7.61
C VAL A 154 16.48 -1.41 7.67
N GLN A 155 16.71 -1.93 8.85
CA GLN A 155 17.43 -3.18 9.03
C GLN A 155 16.50 -4.37 8.84
N TYR A 156 16.91 -5.30 7.98
CA TYR A 156 16.23 -6.57 7.76
C TYR A 156 17.11 -7.74 8.19
N CYS A 157 16.60 -8.57 9.08
CA CYS A 157 17.23 -9.81 9.51
C CYS A 157 16.46 -10.99 8.91
N LYS A 158 17.12 -11.77 8.06
CA LYS A 158 16.50 -12.88 7.34
C LYS A 158 16.08 -14.03 8.27
N ASP A 159 16.90 -14.29 9.27
CA ASP A 159 16.63 -15.34 10.26
C ASP A 159 17.03 -14.85 11.66
N PRO A 160 16.12 -14.11 12.35
CA PRO A 160 16.43 -13.52 13.65
C PRO A 160 16.64 -14.57 14.77
N ARG A 161 16.37 -15.85 14.51
CA ARG A 161 16.57 -16.97 15.48
C ARG A 161 17.88 -17.70 15.24
N SER A 162 18.56 -17.44 14.12
CA SER A 162 19.87 -18.03 13.84
C SER A 162 20.95 -17.40 14.71
N LYS A 163 21.92 -18.22 15.16
CA LYS A 163 23.11 -17.70 15.85
C LYS A 163 24.00 -16.89 14.91
N ASP A 164 23.91 -17.14 13.61
CA ASP A 164 24.64 -16.46 12.54
C ASP A 164 23.73 -15.51 11.75
N ALA A 165 22.82 -14.83 12.47
CA ALA A 165 21.86 -13.92 11.88
C ALA A 165 22.58 -12.79 11.10
N VAL A 166 22.35 -12.74 9.79
CA VAL A 166 22.88 -11.68 8.93
C VAL A 166 21.80 -10.59 8.81
N THR A 167 22.19 -9.38 9.15
CA THR A 167 21.33 -8.20 8.97
C THR A 167 21.74 -7.50 7.68
N GLU A 168 20.76 -7.20 6.83
CA GLU A 168 20.94 -6.43 5.61
C GLU A 168 20.30 -5.05 5.77
N ASP A 169 21.02 -4.03 5.32
CA ASP A 169 20.58 -2.64 5.38
C ASP A 169 19.77 -2.29 4.11
N VAL A 170 18.58 -1.77 4.30
CA VAL A 170 17.69 -1.30 3.25
C VAL A 170 17.67 0.22 3.28
N GLY A 171 18.38 0.86 2.38
CA GLY A 171 18.35 2.31 2.22
C GLY A 171 16.98 2.78 1.72
N VAL A 172 16.38 3.71 2.43
CA VAL A 172 15.08 4.33 2.12
C VAL A 172 15.15 5.84 2.24
N LEU A 173 14.33 6.55 1.46
CA LEU A 173 14.06 7.95 1.74
C LEU A 173 12.85 8.03 2.66
N VAL A 174 13.02 8.63 3.83
CA VAL A 174 11.92 8.87 4.78
C VAL A 174 11.34 10.25 4.50
N VAL A 175 10.04 10.31 4.25
CA VAL A 175 9.33 11.53 3.86
C VAL A 175 8.22 11.82 4.87
N GLU A 176 8.13 13.07 5.31
CA GLU A 176 6.94 13.62 5.95
C GLU A 176 6.26 14.59 5.01
N SER A 177 4.98 14.36 4.76
CA SER A 177 4.08 15.29 4.07
C SER A 177 3.07 15.84 5.06
N ARG A 178 3.03 17.16 5.22
CA ARG A 178 2.13 17.82 6.15
C ARG A 178 1.01 18.54 5.40
N PHE A 179 -0.19 18.06 5.62
CA PHE A 179 -1.46 18.62 5.16
C PHE A 179 -2.13 19.34 6.33
N ASP A 180 -2.13 20.65 6.32
CA ASP A 180 -2.58 21.47 7.44
C ASP A 180 -1.86 21.06 8.75
N GLU A 181 -2.58 20.48 9.72
CA GLU A 181 -2.01 20.01 10.99
C GLU A 181 -1.71 18.49 11.02
N LYS A 182 -2.00 17.77 9.92
CA LYS A 182 -1.82 16.31 9.86
C LYS A 182 -0.57 15.96 9.07
N SER A 183 0.29 15.13 9.67
CA SER A 183 1.47 14.58 9.01
C SER A 183 1.23 13.15 8.57
N ILE A 184 1.73 12.83 7.37
CA ILE A 184 1.82 11.48 6.82
C ILE A 184 3.29 11.16 6.63
N TYR A 185 3.71 9.99 7.12
CA TYR A 185 5.09 9.52 7.01
C TYR A 185 5.17 8.37 6.03
N LEU A 186 6.15 8.42 5.13
CA LEU A 186 6.33 7.47 4.04
C LEU A 186 7.76 6.95 4.02
N TYR A 187 7.92 5.64 3.79
CA TYR A 187 9.17 5.06 3.29
C TYR A 187 9.11 5.04 1.76
N VAL A 188 10.13 5.59 1.14
CA VAL A 188 10.29 5.57 -0.31
C VAL A 188 11.45 4.67 -0.65
N VAL A 189 11.16 3.52 -1.25
CA VAL A 189 12.16 2.63 -1.82
C VAL A 189 12.56 3.18 -3.18
N CYS A 190 13.82 3.55 -3.30
CA CYS A 190 14.37 4.22 -4.49
C CYS A 190 15.81 3.75 -4.76
N PRO A 191 16.38 4.06 -5.94
CA PRO A 191 17.79 3.82 -6.22
C PRO A 191 18.72 4.57 -5.25
N ASP A 192 19.88 4.01 -4.93
CA ASP A 192 20.80 4.58 -3.93
C ASP A 192 21.31 5.97 -4.32
N TRP A 193 21.55 6.22 -5.60
CA TRP A 193 21.97 7.54 -6.09
C TRP A 193 20.99 8.68 -5.75
N VAL A 194 19.70 8.34 -5.49
CA VAL A 194 18.71 9.34 -5.02
C VAL A 194 19.06 9.78 -3.60
N LEU A 195 19.49 8.86 -2.75
CA LEU A 195 19.82 9.14 -1.36
C LEU A 195 21.10 9.96 -1.18
N GLU A 196 21.93 10.04 -2.23
CA GLU A 196 23.19 10.79 -2.26
C GLU A 196 23.01 12.24 -2.71
N SER A 197 21.84 12.61 -3.27
CA SER A 197 21.60 13.93 -3.83
C SER A 197 20.40 14.64 -3.20
N PRO A 198 20.60 15.73 -2.45
CA PRO A 198 19.50 16.50 -1.86
C PRO A 198 18.44 16.95 -2.87
N ALA A 199 18.85 17.33 -4.09
CA ALA A 199 17.92 17.73 -5.14
C ALA A 199 17.05 16.56 -5.62
N GLN A 200 17.65 15.37 -5.77
CA GLN A 200 16.91 14.18 -6.16
C GLN A 200 15.99 13.69 -5.02
N MET A 201 16.44 13.76 -3.79
CA MET A 201 15.59 13.44 -2.64
C MET A 201 14.34 14.31 -2.61
N ALA A 202 14.45 15.62 -2.85
CA ALA A 202 13.30 16.53 -2.88
C ALA A 202 12.32 16.16 -4.00
N ILE A 203 12.81 15.87 -5.22
CA ILE A 203 11.99 15.45 -6.36
C ILE A 203 11.26 14.12 -6.06
N TYR A 204 11.98 13.15 -5.48
CA TYR A 204 11.39 11.86 -5.14
C TYR A 204 10.40 11.97 -3.99
N ALA A 205 10.65 12.83 -3.01
CA ALA A 205 9.74 13.09 -1.89
C ALA A 205 8.41 13.70 -2.36
N GLU A 206 8.46 14.68 -3.27
CA GLU A 206 7.27 15.28 -3.86
C GLU A 206 6.47 14.25 -4.68
N ARG A 207 7.13 13.49 -5.55
CA ARG A 207 6.50 12.44 -6.34
C ARG A 207 5.89 11.34 -5.46
N ALA A 208 6.56 10.96 -4.39
CA ALA A 208 6.05 9.97 -3.45
C ALA A 208 4.82 10.47 -2.71
N ALA A 209 4.84 11.73 -2.29
CA ALA A 209 3.68 12.36 -1.65
C ALA A 209 2.49 12.43 -2.60
N GLN A 210 2.70 12.81 -3.87
CA GLN A 210 1.66 12.80 -4.90
C GLN A 210 1.11 11.38 -5.12
N ALA A 211 1.97 10.40 -5.36
CA ALA A 211 1.57 9.02 -5.59
C ALA A 211 0.75 8.45 -4.40
N TYR A 212 1.10 8.85 -3.18
CA TYR A 212 0.33 8.45 -2.00
C TYR A 212 -1.04 9.13 -1.93
N CYS A 213 -1.17 10.39 -2.37
CA CYS A 213 -2.46 11.05 -2.51
C CYS A 213 -3.35 10.35 -3.54
N ASP A 214 -2.78 9.96 -4.69
CA ASP A 214 -3.50 9.29 -5.77
C ASP A 214 -4.04 7.91 -5.33
N ARG A 215 -3.38 7.26 -4.35
CA ARG A 215 -3.82 5.97 -3.78
C ARG A 215 -5.27 5.99 -3.27
N TRP A 216 -5.75 7.15 -2.80
CA TRP A 216 -7.12 7.28 -2.29
C TRP A 216 -8.20 6.87 -3.31
N GLN A 217 -7.91 6.95 -4.60
CA GLN A 217 -8.82 6.52 -5.67
C GLN A 217 -9.20 5.02 -5.55
N ILE A 218 -8.31 4.19 -5.02
CA ILE A 218 -8.60 2.75 -4.83
C ILE A 218 -9.66 2.52 -3.73
N GLU A 219 -9.70 3.37 -2.70
CA GLU A 219 -10.72 3.26 -1.63
C GLU A 219 -12.11 3.59 -2.18
N THR A 220 -12.19 4.57 -3.10
CA THR A 220 -13.42 4.88 -3.81
C THR A 220 -13.88 3.69 -4.66
N SER A 221 -12.96 3.01 -5.37
CA SER A 221 -13.31 1.83 -6.17
C SER A 221 -13.82 0.68 -5.30
N PHE A 222 -13.25 0.47 -4.12
CA PHE A 222 -13.74 -0.53 -3.17
C PHE A 222 -15.13 -0.19 -2.64
N PHE A 223 -15.38 1.09 -2.34
CA PHE A 223 -16.69 1.55 -1.92
C PHE A 223 -17.76 1.22 -2.98
N VAL A 224 -17.52 1.56 -4.25
CA VAL A 224 -18.44 1.26 -5.35
C VAL A 224 -18.66 -0.25 -5.48
N MET A 225 -17.61 -1.06 -5.49
CA MET A 225 -17.76 -2.52 -5.59
C MET A 225 -18.54 -3.13 -4.43
N LYS A 226 -18.34 -2.67 -3.21
CA LYS A 226 -19.01 -3.19 -2.02
C LYS A 226 -20.46 -2.72 -1.91
N GLN A 227 -20.71 -1.44 -2.13
CA GLN A 227 -22.00 -0.81 -1.88
C GLN A 227 -22.91 -0.85 -3.11
N GLU A 228 -22.44 -0.32 -4.25
CA GLU A 228 -23.27 -0.19 -5.46
C GLU A 228 -23.51 -1.56 -6.12
N PHE A 229 -22.48 -2.38 -6.23
CA PHE A 229 -22.62 -3.73 -6.79
C PHE A 229 -23.00 -4.77 -5.73
N ALA A 230 -23.21 -4.36 -4.48
CA ALA A 230 -23.70 -5.19 -3.40
C ALA A 230 -22.89 -6.49 -3.19
N LEU A 231 -21.55 -6.43 -3.40
CA LEU A 231 -20.66 -7.59 -3.32
C LEU A 231 -20.76 -8.32 -1.97
N GLU A 232 -20.92 -7.58 -0.88
CA GLU A 232 -21.08 -8.13 0.47
C GLU A 232 -22.41 -8.88 0.64
N LYS A 233 -23.44 -8.51 -0.13
CA LYS A 233 -24.76 -9.15 -0.08
C LYS A 233 -24.84 -10.44 -0.92
N ALA A 234 -23.81 -10.75 -1.70
CA ALA A 234 -23.78 -11.96 -2.53
C ALA A 234 -23.85 -13.22 -1.65
N ARG A 235 -24.91 -14.00 -1.83
CA ARG A 235 -25.18 -15.23 -1.07
C ARG A 235 -24.74 -16.46 -1.87
N VAL A 236 -23.45 -16.78 -1.80
CA VAL A 236 -22.88 -17.94 -2.47
C VAL A 236 -22.11 -18.81 -1.48
N ARG A 237 -22.19 -20.12 -1.61
CA ARG A 237 -21.59 -21.06 -0.66
C ARG A 237 -20.18 -21.50 -1.05
N THR A 238 -19.85 -21.49 -2.35
CA THR A 238 -18.54 -21.97 -2.80
C THR A 238 -17.63 -20.80 -3.16
N PHE A 239 -16.36 -20.96 -2.83
CA PHE A 239 -15.31 -19.96 -3.10
C PHE A 239 -15.27 -19.59 -4.60
N ARG A 240 -15.33 -20.59 -5.52
CA ARG A 240 -15.33 -20.36 -6.96
C ARG A 240 -16.48 -19.47 -7.46
N ARG A 241 -17.69 -19.63 -6.88
CA ARG A 241 -18.81 -18.76 -7.24
C ARG A 241 -18.60 -17.33 -6.77
N LEU A 242 -18.00 -17.16 -5.60
CA LEU A 242 -17.65 -15.84 -5.10
C LEU A 242 -16.57 -15.17 -5.98
N GLU A 243 -15.54 -15.92 -6.41
CA GLU A 243 -14.53 -15.42 -7.36
C GLU A 243 -15.18 -14.95 -8.67
N ASN A 244 -16.14 -15.70 -9.21
CA ASN A 244 -16.84 -15.32 -10.43
C ASN A 244 -17.64 -14.03 -10.24
N ILE A 245 -18.40 -13.91 -9.15
CA ILE A 245 -19.15 -12.68 -8.83
C ILE A 245 -18.20 -11.50 -8.63
N PHE A 246 -17.13 -11.69 -7.89
CA PHE A 246 -16.14 -10.66 -7.69
C PHE A 246 -15.52 -10.18 -9.01
N SER A 247 -15.14 -11.11 -9.88
CA SER A 247 -14.63 -10.79 -11.21
C SER A 247 -15.64 -10.01 -12.05
N LEU A 248 -16.93 -10.38 -11.99
CA LEU A 248 -17.99 -9.65 -12.68
C LEU A 248 -18.18 -8.24 -12.12
N CYS A 249 -18.11 -8.05 -10.80
CA CYS A 249 -18.17 -6.72 -10.18
C CYS A 249 -17.00 -5.84 -10.63
N VAL A 250 -15.78 -6.40 -10.69
CA VAL A 250 -14.61 -5.67 -11.18
C VAL A 250 -14.75 -5.28 -12.64
N LEU A 251 -15.21 -6.17 -13.49
CA LEU A 251 -15.47 -5.87 -14.91
C LEU A 251 -16.56 -4.81 -15.07
N ALA A 252 -17.64 -4.90 -14.30
CA ALA A 252 -18.70 -3.90 -14.30
C ALA A 252 -18.19 -2.53 -13.85
N TYR A 253 -17.35 -2.48 -12.80
CA TYR A 253 -16.70 -1.25 -12.36
C TYR A 253 -15.84 -0.63 -13.48
N VAL A 254 -14.95 -1.43 -14.08
CA VAL A 254 -14.11 -0.96 -15.19
C VAL A 254 -14.93 -0.42 -16.34
N TYR A 255 -16.02 -1.11 -16.72
CA TYR A 255 -16.89 -0.66 -17.80
C TYR A 255 -17.65 0.63 -17.47
N ALA A 256 -18.05 0.80 -16.21
CA ALA A 256 -18.81 1.98 -15.77
C ALA A 256 -17.94 3.25 -15.60
N THR A 257 -16.61 3.08 -15.48
CA THR A 257 -15.67 4.19 -15.21
C THR A 257 -14.84 4.61 -16.43
N GLN A 258 -14.99 3.92 -17.56
CA GLN A 258 -14.41 4.30 -18.86
C GLN A 258 -15.40 5.12 -19.69
#